data_e1fed56fa46446e3cd7c4acc6b48da36
#
_entry.id   e1fed56fa46446e3cd7c4acc6b48da36
#
_cell.length_a   1.000
_cell.length_b   1.000
_cell.length_c   1.000
_cell.angle_alpha   90.00
_cell.angle_beta   90.00
_cell.angle_gamma   90.00
#
_symmetry.space_group_name_H-M   'P 1'
#
loop_
_entity.id
_entity.type
_entity.pdbx_description
1 polymer ?
#
loop_
_entity_poly.entity_id
_entity_poly.type
_entity_poly.pdbx_seq_one_letter_code
_entity_poly.pdbx_strand_id
1 'polypeptide(L)'
;SDVCSSDLELEAAMRDDTILVSIMHVNNEIGVVQDIAAIGEMCRARGIIYHVDATQSVGKLPIDLSQLKVDLMSFSGHKIYGPKGIGALYVRRKPRVRIEAQMHGGGHERGMRSGTLPVHQIVGMGEAYRIAKEEMATEMERLRGLRNRLWNGIKDIEEVYLNGDLEHGAPNILNVSFNYVEG
;
A
#
# COMPACT_ATOMS: atom_id res chain seq x y z
N SER A 1 8.31 15.35 7.07
CA SER A 1 9.19 14.39 7.76
C SER A 1 9.93 13.59 6.71
N ASP A 2 11.27 13.59 6.81
CA ASP A 2 12.12 12.89 5.85
C ASP A 2 11.79 11.39 5.83
N VAL A 3 11.72 10.80 4.64
CA VAL A 3 11.48 9.35 4.47
C VAL A 3 12.50 8.54 5.29
N CYS A 4 13.75 9.04 5.42
CA CYS A 4 14.79 8.42 6.24
C CYS A 4 14.54 8.49 7.76
N SER A 5 13.70 9.39 8.27
CA SER A 5 13.41 9.48 9.71
C SER A 5 12.40 8.41 10.17
N SER A 6 11.51 7.98 9.28
CA SER A 6 10.47 6.98 9.60
C SER A 6 11.04 5.59 9.90
N ASP A 7 12.12 5.20 9.23
CA ASP A 7 12.77 3.90 9.43
C ASP A 7 13.49 3.85 10.78
N LEU A 8 14.15 4.96 11.17
CA LEU A 8 14.82 5.08 12.48
C LEU A 8 13.79 5.14 13.61
N GLU A 9 12.68 5.82 13.43
CA GLU A 9 11.59 5.86 14.42
C GLU A 9 10.94 4.48 14.59
N LEU A 10 10.73 3.76 13.48
CA LEU A 10 10.23 2.38 13.53
C LEU A 10 11.22 1.47 14.26
N GLU A 11 12.52 1.58 13.96
CA GLU A 11 13.54 0.78 14.62
C GLU A 11 13.57 1.02 16.14
N ALA A 12 13.46 2.28 16.55
CA ALA A 12 13.42 2.66 17.96
C ALA A 12 12.13 2.19 18.68
N ALA A 13 11.02 2.04 17.93
CA ALA A 13 9.75 1.55 18.47
C ALA A 13 9.69 0.02 18.60
N MET A 14 10.58 -0.72 17.93
CA MET A 14 10.65 -2.19 18.04
C MET A 14 11.20 -2.60 19.39
N ARG A 15 10.56 -3.58 20.02
CA ARG A 15 10.94 -4.17 21.32
C ARG A 15 11.37 -5.63 21.13
N ASP A 16 11.96 -6.22 22.14
CA ASP A 16 12.39 -7.63 22.13
C ASP A 16 11.21 -8.61 21.97
N ASP A 17 10.01 -8.19 22.38
CA ASP A 17 8.77 -8.96 22.26
C ASP A 17 7.95 -8.61 21.00
N THR A 18 8.47 -7.79 20.10
CA THR A 18 7.79 -7.46 18.84
C THR A 18 7.80 -8.68 17.90
N ILE A 19 6.62 -9.16 17.51
CA ILE A 19 6.44 -10.34 16.64
C ILE A 19 5.93 -9.97 15.24
N LEU A 20 5.36 -8.81 15.08
CA LEU A 20 4.75 -8.33 13.83
C LEU A 20 4.96 -6.83 13.67
N VAL A 21 5.36 -6.42 12.49
CA VAL A 21 5.30 -5.04 12.02
C VAL A 21 4.29 -4.95 10.89
N SER A 22 3.39 -3.99 10.95
CA SER A 22 2.36 -3.75 9.93
C SER A 22 2.36 -2.27 9.53
N ILE A 23 2.72 -1.99 8.28
CA ILE A 23 2.90 -0.63 7.75
C ILE A 23 2.14 -0.48 6.44
N MET A 24 1.53 0.69 6.22
CA MET A 24 1.02 1.07 4.90
C MET A 24 2.18 1.41 3.97
N HIS A 25 2.17 0.89 2.74
CA HIS A 25 3.15 1.28 1.73
C HIS A 25 2.93 2.72 1.27
N VAL A 26 1.68 3.10 1.04
CA VAL A 26 1.28 4.47 0.67
C VAL A 26 0.19 4.92 1.61
N ASN A 27 0.37 6.07 2.24
CA ASN A 27 -0.67 6.68 3.07
C ASN A 27 -1.83 7.15 2.18
N ASN A 28 -3.05 6.78 2.55
CA ASN A 28 -4.24 7.04 1.74
C ASN A 28 -4.69 8.50 1.71
N GLU A 29 -4.21 9.34 2.63
CA GLU A 29 -4.59 10.75 2.75
C GLU A 29 -3.52 11.67 2.20
N ILE A 30 -2.31 11.59 2.72
CA ILE A 30 -1.22 12.52 2.36
C ILE A 30 -0.29 11.98 1.27
N GLY A 31 -0.46 10.72 0.86
CA GLY A 31 0.29 10.13 -0.25
C GLY A 31 1.75 9.77 0.04
N VAL A 32 2.21 9.88 1.28
CA VAL A 32 3.60 9.51 1.64
C VAL A 32 3.84 8.03 1.35
N VAL A 33 4.96 7.73 0.69
CA VAL A 33 5.40 6.37 0.34
C VAL A 33 6.48 5.94 1.33
N GLN A 34 6.30 4.77 1.94
CA GLN A 34 7.25 4.18 2.88
C GLN A 34 8.26 3.29 2.15
N ASP A 35 9.51 3.26 2.60
CA ASP A 35 10.52 2.33 2.09
C ASP A 35 10.29 0.91 2.64
N ILE A 36 9.38 0.18 1.98
CA ILE A 36 9.05 -1.19 2.36
C ILE A 36 10.20 -2.18 2.14
N ALA A 37 11.23 -1.80 1.37
CA ALA A 37 12.43 -2.61 1.18
C ALA A 37 13.33 -2.53 2.41
N ALA A 38 13.68 -1.32 2.86
CA ALA A 38 14.49 -1.10 4.06
C ALA A 38 13.81 -1.69 5.32
N ILE A 39 12.51 -1.43 5.49
CA ILE A 39 11.73 -1.99 6.61
C ILE A 39 11.72 -3.52 6.56
N GLY A 40 11.58 -4.10 5.37
CA GLY A 40 11.61 -5.56 5.17
C GLY A 40 12.95 -6.20 5.54
N GLU A 41 14.07 -5.54 5.22
CA GLU A 41 15.41 -5.97 5.64
C GLU A 41 15.54 -5.95 7.17
N MET A 42 15.12 -4.87 7.80
CA MET A 42 15.14 -4.69 9.25
C MET A 42 14.31 -5.76 9.98
N CYS A 43 13.08 -5.99 9.55
CA CYS A 43 12.21 -7.01 10.11
C CYS A 43 12.81 -8.42 9.94
N ARG A 44 13.34 -8.72 8.75
CA ARG A 44 13.97 -10.01 8.44
C ARG A 44 15.20 -10.27 9.31
N ALA A 45 16.05 -9.27 9.54
CA ALA A 45 17.23 -9.37 10.39
C ALA A 45 16.87 -9.70 11.86
N ARG A 46 15.70 -9.26 12.33
CA ARG A 46 15.21 -9.47 13.71
C ARG A 46 14.25 -10.68 13.82
N GLY A 47 13.96 -11.38 12.72
CA GLY A 47 13.01 -12.50 12.71
C GLY A 47 11.55 -12.09 12.95
N ILE A 48 11.21 -10.82 12.70
CA ILE A 48 9.88 -10.25 12.87
C ILE A 48 9.08 -10.45 11.57
N ILE A 49 7.82 -10.87 11.68
CA ILE A 49 6.91 -10.96 10.52
C ILE A 49 6.58 -9.55 10.03
N TYR A 50 6.68 -9.35 8.71
CA TYR A 50 6.39 -8.07 8.09
C TYR A 50 5.15 -8.11 7.21
N HIS A 51 4.13 -7.35 7.58
CA HIS A 51 2.92 -7.10 6.81
C HIS A 51 2.94 -5.71 6.19
N VAL A 52 2.59 -5.63 4.92
CA VAL A 52 2.41 -4.37 4.19
C VAL A 52 0.95 -4.22 3.78
N ASP A 53 0.33 -3.13 4.15
CA ASP A 53 -0.92 -2.70 3.52
C ASP A 53 -0.57 -1.95 2.22
N ALA A 54 -0.78 -2.63 1.10
CA ALA A 54 -0.50 -2.13 -0.24
C ALA A 54 -1.77 -1.68 -0.97
N THR A 55 -2.86 -1.44 -0.26
CA THR A 55 -4.16 -1.07 -0.84
C THR A 55 -4.07 0.18 -1.74
N GLN A 56 -3.20 1.13 -1.40
CA GLN A 56 -3.01 2.35 -2.19
C GLN A 56 -1.89 2.25 -3.23
N SER A 57 -1.05 1.22 -3.18
CA SER A 57 0.16 1.11 -4.02
C SER A 57 0.08 0.04 -5.12
N VAL A 58 -0.55 -1.11 -4.87
CA VAL A 58 -0.65 -2.18 -5.89
C VAL A 58 -1.42 -1.66 -7.11
N GLY A 59 -0.83 -1.85 -8.29
CA GLY A 59 -1.36 -1.34 -9.55
C GLY A 59 -1.04 0.14 -9.83
N LYS A 60 -0.34 0.83 -8.92
CA LYS A 60 0.08 2.24 -9.06
C LYS A 60 1.58 2.44 -8.92
N LEU A 61 2.23 1.65 -8.07
CA LEU A 61 3.68 1.65 -7.90
C LEU A 61 4.24 0.26 -8.22
N PRO A 62 5.46 0.16 -8.75
CA PRO A 62 6.11 -1.11 -8.99
C PRO A 62 6.33 -1.87 -7.68
N ILE A 63 5.89 -3.12 -7.61
CA ILE A 63 6.09 -4.01 -6.46
C ILE A 63 6.56 -5.36 -6.99
N ASP A 64 7.75 -5.80 -6.56
CA ASP A 64 8.27 -7.13 -6.86
C ASP A 64 8.54 -7.90 -5.56
N LEU A 65 7.64 -8.80 -5.21
CA LEU A 65 7.73 -9.62 -4.01
C LEU A 65 8.86 -10.68 -4.06
N SER A 66 9.48 -10.88 -5.21
CA SER A 66 10.67 -11.73 -5.32
C SER A 66 11.92 -11.04 -4.75
N GLN A 67 11.95 -9.72 -4.78
CA GLN A 67 13.05 -8.89 -4.29
C GLN A 67 12.78 -8.35 -2.87
N LEU A 68 11.52 -8.06 -2.55
CA LEU A 68 11.13 -7.48 -1.26
C LEU A 68 11.02 -8.54 -0.17
N LYS A 69 11.46 -8.24 1.05
CA LYS A 69 11.34 -9.13 2.22
C LYS A 69 10.02 -8.91 2.98
N VAL A 70 8.92 -8.88 2.24
CA VAL A 70 7.56 -8.76 2.78
C VAL A 70 6.97 -10.16 3.00
N ASP A 71 6.42 -10.44 4.15
CA ASP A 71 5.85 -11.75 4.52
C ASP A 71 4.35 -11.84 4.24
N LEU A 72 3.64 -10.74 4.45
CA LEU A 72 2.21 -10.60 4.22
C LEU A 72 1.96 -9.29 3.46
N MET A 73 1.04 -9.29 2.49
CA MET A 73 0.64 -8.07 1.81
C MET A 73 -0.86 -8.10 1.52
N SER A 74 -1.57 -7.08 2.01
CA SER A 74 -3.00 -6.90 1.73
C SER A 74 -3.23 -5.87 0.65
N PHE A 75 -4.25 -6.10 -0.19
CA PHE A 75 -4.66 -5.16 -1.22
C PHE A 75 -6.12 -5.38 -1.64
N SER A 76 -6.70 -4.39 -2.32
CA SER A 76 -8.14 -4.32 -2.57
C SER A 76 -8.46 -4.08 -4.04
N GLY A 77 -9.50 -4.71 -4.56
CA GLY A 77 -9.91 -4.57 -5.96
C GLY A 77 -10.45 -3.18 -6.30
N HIS A 78 -11.24 -2.57 -5.41
CA HIS A 78 -11.91 -1.30 -5.71
C HIS A 78 -10.97 -0.07 -5.79
N LYS A 79 -9.73 -0.19 -5.38
CA LYS A 79 -8.73 0.90 -5.45
C LYS A 79 -8.03 0.99 -6.82
N ILE A 80 -8.31 0.03 -7.70
CA ILE A 80 -7.83 -0.02 -9.08
C ILE A 80 -8.97 -0.23 -10.08
N TYR A 81 -10.13 0.36 -9.77
CA TYR A 81 -11.35 0.29 -10.60
C TYR A 81 -11.95 -1.10 -10.75
N GLY A 82 -11.52 -2.07 -9.93
CA GLY A 82 -12.11 -3.38 -9.81
C GLY A 82 -13.36 -3.41 -8.91
N PRO A 83 -14.00 -4.57 -8.74
CA PRO A 83 -15.21 -4.71 -7.93
C PRO A 83 -14.99 -4.37 -6.47
N LYS A 84 -16.00 -3.78 -5.84
CA LYS A 84 -16.07 -3.62 -4.38
C LYS A 84 -16.35 -4.97 -3.71
N GLY A 85 -15.91 -5.12 -2.45
CA GLY A 85 -16.15 -6.32 -1.66
C GLY A 85 -15.17 -7.46 -1.89
N ILE A 86 -14.16 -7.26 -2.73
CA ILE A 86 -13.08 -8.22 -2.96
C ILE A 86 -11.71 -7.60 -2.66
N GLY A 87 -10.85 -8.35 -2.04
CA GLY A 87 -9.44 -8.07 -1.79
C GLY A 87 -8.64 -9.36 -1.73
N ALA A 88 -7.35 -9.27 -1.56
CA ALA A 88 -6.48 -10.41 -1.42
C ALA A 88 -5.41 -10.18 -0.35
N LEU A 89 -4.93 -11.28 0.22
CA LEU A 89 -3.77 -11.35 1.09
C LEU A 89 -2.72 -12.24 0.46
N TYR A 90 -1.56 -11.65 0.13
CA TYR A 90 -0.38 -12.43 -0.18
C TYR A 90 0.20 -12.99 1.11
N VAL A 91 0.53 -14.29 1.11
CA VAL A 91 1.19 -14.98 2.21
C VAL A 91 2.45 -15.67 1.66
N ARG A 92 3.62 -15.24 2.17
CA ARG A 92 4.91 -15.77 1.72
C ARG A 92 5.06 -17.25 2.02
N ARG A 93 5.55 -18.01 1.02
CA ARG A 93 5.75 -19.46 1.14
C ARG A 93 7.19 -19.84 1.54
N LYS A 94 8.16 -18.99 1.22
CA LYS A 94 9.59 -19.23 1.52
C LYS A 94 10.28 -17.90 1.92
N PRO A 95 10.73 -17.75 3.18
CA PRO A 95 10.45 -18.63 4.31
C PRO A 95 8.94 -18.75 4.57
N ARG A 96 8.50 -19.87 5.12
CA ARG A 96 7.07 -20.15 5.27
C ARG A 96 6.46 -19.32 6.40
N VAL A 97 5.52 -18.47 6.04
CA VAL A 97 4.63 -17.77 6.99
C VAL A 97 3.40 -18.64 7.24
N ARG A 98 2.98 -18.75 8.49
CA ARG A 98 1.76 -19.44 8.91
C ARG A 98 0.80 -18.40 9.48
N ILE A 99 -0.43 -18.46 9.03
CA ILE A 99 -1.55 -17.69 9.58
C ILE A 99 -2.62 -18.67 10.05
N GLU A 100 -3.31 -18.33 11.11
CA GLU A 100 -4.45 -19.08 11.61
C GLU A 100 -5.72 -18.55 10.96
N ALA A 101 -6.57 -19.47 10.48
CA ALA A 101 -7.83 -19.12 9.87
C ALA A 101 -8.78 -18.48 10.90
N GLN A 102 -9.34 -17.33 10.56
CA GLN A 102 -10.35 -16.66 11.37
C GLN A 102 -11.78 -17.07 10.96
N MET A 103 -11.93 -17.64 9.77
CA MET A 103 -13.20 -18.19 9.25
C MET A 103 -13.03 -19.68 8.96
N HIS A 104 -13.74 -20.50 9.70
CA HIS A 104 -13.70 -21.95 9.58
C HIS A 104 -14.81 -22.47 8.68
N GLY A 105 -14.67 -23.68 8.13
CA GLY A 105 -15.68 -24.33 7.27
C GLY A 105 -15.06 -25.20 6.19
N GLY A 106 -15.47 -25.04 4.93
CA GLY A 106 -15.14 -25.91 3.80
C GLY A 106 -13.70 -25.91 3.28
N GLY A 107 -12.75 -25.30 3.98
CA GLY A 107 -11.32 -25.36 3.64
C GLY A 107 -10.90 -24.57 2.40
N HIS A 108 -11.71 -23.62 1.94
CA HIS A 108 -11.37 -22.74 0.81
C HIS A 108 -10.10 -21.94 1.09
N GLU A 109 -9.47 -21.39 0.06
CA GLU A 109 -8.22 -20.64 0.16
C GLU A 109 -7.14 -21.42 0.94
N ARG A 110 -7.01 -22.72 0.66
CA ARG A 110 -6.03 -23.63 1.31
C ARG A 110 -6.23 -23.72 2.83
N GLY A 111 -7.45 -23.60 3.30
CA GLY A 111 -7.80 -23.61 4.70
C GLY A 111 -7.60 -22.31 5.44
N MET A 112 -7.09 -21.26 4.79
CA MET A 112 -6.83 -19.99 5.45
C MET A 112 -8.07 -19.08 5.56
N ARG A 113 -9.04 -19.25 4.65
CA ARG A 113 -10.28 -18.47 4.67
C ARG A 113 -11.40 -19.30 4.03
N SER A 114 -12.30 -19.82 4.82
CA SER A 114 -13.44 -20.59 4.34
C SER A 114 -14.60 -19.71 3.87
N GLY A 115 -15.38 -20.22 2.95
CA GLY A 115 -16.56 -19.59 2.34
C GLY A 115 -16.54 -19.71 0.83
N THR A 116 -17.72 -19.91 0.22
CA THR A 116 -17.87 -19.99 -1.23
C THR A 116 -17.25 -18.78 -1.90
N LEU A 117 -16.39 -19.01 -2.90
CA LEU A 117 -15.64 -17.95 -3.56
C LEU A 117 -16.57 -17.07 -4.43
N PRO A 118 -16.48 -15.75 -4.34
CA PRO A 118 -17.23 -14.81 -5.19
C PRO A 118 -16.56 -14.72 -6.57
N VAL A 119 -16.72 -15.75 -7.42
CA VAL A 119 -15.98 -15.94 -8.66
C VAL A 119 -16.02 -14.70 -9.57
N HIS A 120 -17.19 -14.07 -9.72
CA HIS A 120 -17.34 -12.88 -10.54
C HIS A 120 -16.48 -11.70 -10.05
N GLN A 121 -16.38 -11.50 -8.73
CA GLN A 121 -15.53 -10.46 -8.15
C GLN A 121 -14.04 -10.79 -8.29
N ILE A 122 -13.67 -12.05 -8.13
CA ILE A 122 -12.28 -12.53 -8.30
C ILE A 122 -11.82 -12.30 -9.74
N VAL A 123 -12.63 -12.68 -10.73
CA VAL A 123 -12.33 -12.48 -12.14
C VAL A 123 -12.23 -11.00 -12.47
N GLY A 124 -13.18 -10.18 -12.01
CA GLY A 124 -13.16 -8.73 -12.21
C GLY A 124 -11.95 -8.06 -11.56
N MET A 125 -11.55 -8.48 -10.35
CA MET A 125 -10.34 -8.00 -9.70
C MET A 125 -9.09 -8.41 -10.49
N GLY A 126 -9.01 -9.66 -10.95
CA GLY A 126 -7.90 -10.15 -11.77
C GLY A 126 -7.71 -9.35 -13.04
N GLU A 127 -8.82 -9.05 -13.74
CA GLU A 127 -8.78 -8.21 -14.95
C GLU A 127 -8.36 -6.76 -14.65
N ALA A 128 -8.87 -6.17 -13.58
CA ALA A 128 -8.46 -4.83 -13.16
C ALA A 128 -6.94 -4.75 -12.89
N TYR A 129 -6.36 -5.76 -12.25
CA TYR A 129 -4.91 -5.84 -12.03
C TYR A 129 -4.12 -6.07 -13.31
N ARG A 130 -4.65 -6.86 -14.25
CA ARG A 130 -4.01 -7.05 -15.57
C ARG A 130 -3.89 -5.72 -16.30
N ILE A 131 -4.98 -4.96 -16.39
CA ILE A 131 -5.02 -3.63 -17.04
C ILE A 131 -4.07 -2.67 -16.28
N ALA A 132 -4.18 -2.60 -14.97
CA ALA A 132 -3.32 -1.73 -14.15
C ALA A 132 -1.83 -2.03 -14.38
N LYS A 133 -1.44 -3.30 -14.52
CA LYS A 133 -0.05 -3.68 -14.81
C LYS A 133 0.42 -3.18 -16.18
N GLU A 134 -0.44 -3.24 -17.18
CA GLU A 134 -0.11 -2.80 -18.55
C GLU A 134 -0.01 -1.28 -18.66
N GLU A 135 -0.91 -0.56 -17.98
CA GLU A 135 -1.04 0.89 -18.10
C GLU A 135 -0.28 1.68 -17.02
N MET A 136 0.19 1.02 -15.94
CA MET A 136 0.73 1.65 -14.74
C MET A 136 1.75 2.76 -15.04
N ALA A 137 2.73 2.52 -15.89
CA ALA A 137 3.80 3.48 -16.15
C ALA A 137 3.25 4.76 -16.80
N THR A 138 2.44 4.60 -17.84
CA THR A 138 1.83 5.72 -18.59
C THR A 138 0.82 6.49 -17.74
N GLU A 139 -0.02 5.75 -17.00
CA GLU A 139 -1.07 6.36 -16.17
C GLU A 139 -0.48 7.12 -14.99
N MET A 140 0.54 6.57 -14.33
CA MET A 140 1.18 7.26 -13.21
C MET A 140 1.93 8.52 -13.64
N GLU A 141 2.53 8.53 -14.83
CA GLU A 141 3.13 9.74 -15.39
C GLU A 141 2.07 10.81 -15.70
N ARG A 142 0.97 10.41 -16.31
CA ARG A 142 -0.17 11.28 -16.58
C ARG A 142 -0.75 11.89 -15.29
N LEU A 143 -0.95 11.08 -14.25
CA LEU A 143 -1.48 11.52 -12.97
C LEU A 143 -0.52 12.47 -12.24
N ARG A 144 0.79 12.18 -12.30
CA ARG A 144 1.82 13.08 -11.77
C ARG A 144 1.75 14.45 -12.45
N GLY A 145 1.60 14.47 -13.77
CA GLY A 145 1.44 15.71 -14.53
C GLY A 145 0.20 16.52 -14.10
N LEU A 146 -0.95 15.86 -13.92
CA LEU A 146 -2.18 16.50 -13.46
C LEU A 146 -2.06 17.00 -12.01
N ARG A 147 -1.50 16.21 -11.11
CA ARG A 147 -1.24 16.58 -9.71
C ARG A 147 -0.35 17.83 -9.65
N ASN A 148 0.74 17.82 -10.38
CA ASN A 148 1.68 18.93 -10.38
C ASN A 148 1.06 20.20 -11.01
N ARG A 149 0.24 20.04 -12.05
CA ARG A 149 -0.51 21.16 -12.64
C ARG A 149 -1.48 21.79 -11.64
N LEU A 150 -2.22 20.96 -10.90
CA LEU A 150 -3.13 21.44 -9.85
C LEU A 150 -2.34 22.19 -8.77
N TRP A 151 -1.29 21.56 -8.22
CA TRP A 151 -0.46 22.16 -7.19
C TRP A 151 0.13 23.51 -7.64
N ASN A 152 0.70 23.57 -8.83
CA ASN A 152 1.28 24.80 -9.37
C ASN A 152 0.25 25.92 -9.57
N GLY A 153 -1.03 25.57 -9.77
CA GLY A 153 -2.12 26.53 -9.89
C GLY A 153 -2.62 27.11 -8.56
N ILE A 154 -2.31 26.45 -7.42
CA ILE A 154 -2.85 26.84 -6.11
C ILE A 154 -1.77 27.18 -5.06
N LYS A 155 -0.52 26.76 -5.25
CA LYS A 155 0.56 26.87 -4.25
C LYS A 155 0.90 28.32 -3.84
N ASP A 156 0.60 29.29 -4.71
CA ASP A 156 0.88 30.70 -4.49
C ASP A 156 -0.35 31.44 -3.87
N ILE A 157 -1.43 30.74 -3.58
CA ILE A 157 -2.56 31.29 -2.83
C ILE A 157 -2.13 31.40 -1.36
N GLU A 158 -2.42 32.56 -0.74
CA GLU A 158 -2.11 32.81 0.66
C GLU A 158 -2.78 31.76 1.56
N GLU A 159 -2.05 31.29 2.57
CA GLU A 159 -2.52 30.29 3.56
C GLU A 159 -2.91 28.93 2.98
N VAL A 160 -2.29 28.54 1.84
CA VAL A 160 -2.38 27.19 1.29
C VAL A 160 -1.09 26.40 1.58
N TYR A 161 -1.24 25.24 2.17
CA TYR A 161 -0.12 24.39 2.60
C TYR A 161 -0.22 23.00 2.03
N LEU A 162 0.91 22.45 1.56
CA LEU A 162 1.02 21.07 1.15
C LEU A 162 1.14 20.16 2.38
N ASN A 163 0.36 19.08 2.42
CA ASN A 163 0.51 17.98 3.37
C ASN A 163 1.12 16.78 2.63
N GLY A 164 2.22 16.26 3.14
CA GLY A 164 2.95 15.16 2.51
C GLY A 164 4.14 15.62 1.67
N ASP A 165 4.53 14.81 0.70
CA ASP A 165 5.71 15.00 -0.14
C ASP A 165 5.34 14.84 -1.62
N LEU A 166 5.70 15.84 -2.45
CA LEU A 166 5.44 15.78 -3.89
C LEU A 166 6.51 15.00 -4.65
N GLU A 167 7.73 14.99 -4.16
CA GLU A 167 8.85 14.37 -4.85
C GLU A 167 8.84 12.85 -4.66
N HIS A 168 8.68 12.41 -3.40
CA HIS A 168 8.69 11.00 -3.02
C HIS A 168 7.29 10.43 -2.76
N GLY A 169 6.25 11.26 -2.88
CA GLY A 169 4.86 10.86 -2.66
C GLY A 169 4.23 10.16 -3.88
N ALA A 170 3.13 9.45 -3.61
CA ALA A 170 2.35 8.77 -4.64
C ALA A 170 1.84 9.76 -5.70
N PRO A 171 1.99 9.46 -7.00
CA PRO A 171 1.74 10.41 -8.08
C PRO A 171 0.26 10.81 -8.22
N ASN A 172 -0.66 10.04 -7.67
CA ASN A 172 -2.10 10.22 -7.77
C ASN A 172 -2.74 10.87 -6.53
N ILE A 173 -1.94 11.30 -5.54
CA ILE A 173 -2.44 11.90 -4.29
C ILE A 173 -1.87 13.30 -4.15
N LEU A 174 -2.75 14.26 -3.87
CA LEU A 174 -2.42 15.61 -3.44
C LEU A 174 -3.30 15.95 -2.24
N ASN A 175 -2.68 16.27 -1.12
CA ASN A 175 -3.37 16.73 0.07
C ASN A 175 -2.91 18.15 0.40
N VAL A 176 -3.85 19.07 0.55
CA VAL A 176 -3.59 20.47 0.83
C VAL A 176 -4.51 20.97 1.92
N SER A 177 -3.99 21.88 2.74
CA SER A 177 -4.75 22.61 3.73
C SER A 177 -4.99 24.05 3.25
N PHE A 178 -6.20 24.53 3.42
CA PHE A 178 -6.58 25.93 3.23
C PHE A 178 -6.95 26.48 4.60
N ASN A 179 -6.16 27.40 5.14
CA ASN A 179 -6.50 28.05 6.40
C ASN A 179 -7.60 29.09 6.18
N TYR A 180 -8.36 29.37 7.23
CA TYR A 180 -9.46 30.34 7.27
C TYR A 180 -10.62 30.06 6.31
N VAL A 181 -10.75 28.82 5.83
CA VAL A 181 -11.89 28.34 5.04
C VAL A 181 -12.62 27.28 5.85
N GLU A 182 -13.90 27.50 6.13
CA GLU A 182 -14.76 26.46 6.72
C GLU A 182 -15.17 25.47 5.63
N GLY A 183 -15.04 24.15 5.92
CA GLY A 183 -15.37 23.05 5.01
C GLY A 183 -16.79 22.53 5.22
#